data_86de9ef217d6cc57224fbfd2cdb3b26d
#
_entry.id   86de9ef217d6cc57224fbfd2cdb3b26d
#
_cell.length_a   1.000
_cell.length_b   1.000
_cell.length_c   1.000
_cell.angle_alpha   90.00
_cell.angle_beta   90.00
_cell.angle_gamma   90.00
#
_symmetry.space_group_name_H-M   'P 1'
#
loop_
_entity.id
_entity.type
_entity.pdbx_description
1 polymer ?
#
loop_
_entity_poly.entity_id
_entity_poly.type
_entity_poly.pdbx_seq_one_letter_code
_entity_poly.pdbx_strand_id
1 'polypeptide(L)'
;DWRRKTTNGDVFMYYKRLIDLRKSHPAFRMGDAEKVRKHLEFLPVEGQNLIAFRLKDHANGDSWEDIIVALNSRKEPAKLVVPEGKYTVVCKDGFINENGLGTLYGSEVLVPAQSALIIYK
;
A
#
# COMPACT_ATOMS: atom_id res chain seq x y z
N ASP A 1 -30.17 -10.45 -1.69
CA ASP A 1 -29.55 -10.14 -2.97
C ASP A 1 -28.16 -10.74 -3.08
N TRP A 2 -27.94 -11.53 -4.11
CA TRP A 2 -26.69 -12.24 -4.33
C TRP A 2 -25.49 -11.30 -4.51
N ARG A 3 -25.69 -10.17 -5.16
CA ARG A 3 -24.63 -9.17 -5.34
C ARG A 3 -24.15 -8.62 -4.02
N ARG A 4 -25.08 -8.34 -3.14
CA ARG A 4 -24.79 -7.79 -1.82
C ARG A 4 -24.01 -8.77 -0.96
N LYS A 5 -24.40 -10.03 -1.01
CA LYS A 5 -23.73 -11.09 -0.26
C LYS A 5 -22.30 -11.30 -0.75
N THR A 6 -22.10 -11.35 -2.07
CA THR A 6 -20.77 -11.50 -2.66
C THR A 6 -19.89 -10.31 -2.33
N THR A 7 -20.42 -9.08 -2.47
CA THR A 7 -19.67 -7.86 -2.16
C THR A 7 -19.26 -7.84 -0.69
N ASN A 8 -20.14 -8.21 0.23
CA ASN A 8 -19.81 -8.26 1.65
C ASN A 8 -18.75 -9.33 1.95
N GLY A 9 -18.81 -10.46 1.26
CA GLY A 9 -17.81 -11.51 1.40
C GLY A 9 -16.44 -11.05 0.91
N ASP A 10 -16.38 -10.36 -0.23
CA ASP A 10 -15.15 -9.81 -0.78
C ASP A 10 -14.54 -8.76 0.15
N VAL A 11 -15.36 -7.88 0.71
CA VAL A 11 -14.94 -6.87 1.68
C VAL A 11 -14.37 -7.54 2.93
N PHE A 12 -15.04 -8.57 3.43
CA PHE A 12 -14.57 -9.32 4.60
C PHE A 12 -13.20 -9.95 4.35
N MET A 13 -13.01 -10.60 3.21
CA MET A 13 -11.73 -11.21 2.86
C MET A 13 -10.63 -10.16 2.68
N TYR A 14 -10.97 -9.01 2.14
CA TYR A 14 -10.03 -7.90 1.99
C TYR A 14 -9.51 -7.44 3.36
N TYR A 15 -10.41 -7.19 4.30
CA TYR A 15 -10.01 -6.77 5.65
C TYR A 15 -9.19 -7.84 6.38
N LYS A 16 -9.56 -9.11 6.21
CA LYS A 16 -8.81 -10.21 6.80
C LYS A 16 -7.37 -10.21 6.29
N ARG A 17 -7.18 -10.06 4.99
CA ARG A 17 -5.85 -10.04 4.38
C ARG A 17 -5.04 -8.80 4.78
N LEU A 18 -5.70 -7.66 4.96
CA LEU A 18 -5.04 -6.47 5.49
C LEU A 18 -4.51 -6.72 6.91
N ILE A 19 -5.32 -7.35 7.76
CA ILE A 19 -4.92 -7.70 9.11
C ILE A 19 -3.74 -8.68 9.10
N ASP A 20 -3.78 -9.69 8.24
CA ASP A 20 -2.71 -10.66 8.09
C ASP A 20 -1.42 -9.99 7.62
N LEU A 21 -1.51 -9.10 6.66
CA LEU A 21 -0.37 -8.32 6.18
C LEU A 21 0.25 -7.50 7.30
N ARG A 22 -0.58 -6.82 8.10
CA ARG A 22 -0.11 -6.04 9.24
C ARG A 22 0.58 -6.90 10.28
N LYS A 23 0.08 -8.11 10.54
CA LYS A 23 0.68 -9.04 11.50
C LYS A 23 2.03 -9.57 11.01
N SER A 24 2.16 -9.82 9.72
CA SER A 24 3.38 -10.36 9.12
C SER A 24 4.48 -9.33 8.95
N HIS A 25 4.11 -8.03 8.89
CA HIS A 25 5.06 -6.96 8.60
C HIS A 25 5.09 -5.92 9.70
N PRO A 26 6.10 -5.98 10.57
CA PRO A 26 6.21 -5.05 11.70
C PRO A 26 6.35 -3.56 11.28
N ALA A 27 6.72 -3.27 10.03
CA ALA A 27 6.76 -1.90 9.53
C ALA A 27 5.41 -1.19 9.69
N PHE A 28 4.30 -1.93 9.59
CA PHE A 28 2.95 -1.37 9.76
C PHE A 28 2.56 -1.18 11.23
N ARG A 29 3.40 -1.59 12.17
CA ARG A 29 3.11 -1.60 13.60
C ARG A 29 4.14 -0.81 14.40
N MET A 30 4.62 0.31 13.86
CA MET A 30 5.56 1.16 14.57
C MET A 30 4.81 1.92 15.67
N GLY A 31 4.99 1.49 16.93
CA GLY A 31 4.34 2.10 18.09
C GLY A 31 5.14 3.20 18.77
N ASP A 32 6.31 3.54 18.24
CA ASP A 32 7.25 4.50 18.81
C ASP A 32 7.36 5.71 17.88
N ALA A 33 7.17 6.91 18.44
CA ALA A 33 7.21 8.15 17.66
C ALA A 33 8.57 8.37 16.98
N GLU A 34 9.65 7.93 17.60
CA GLU A 34 10.98 8.05 16.98
C GLU A 34 11.15 7.14 15.79
N LYS A 35 10.64 5.92 15.85
CA LYS A 35 10.64 4.99 14.71
C LYS A 35 9.83 5.55 13.55
N VAL A 36 8.66 6.11 13.84
CA VAL A 36 7.81 6.73 12.83
C VAL A 36 8.54 7.89 12.17
N ARG A 37 9.16 8.78 12.94
CA ARG A 37 9.91 9.91 12.38
C ARG A 37 11.07 9.46 11.50
N LYS A 38 11.74 8.39 11.87
CA LYS A 38 12.91 7.90 11.17
C LYS A 38 12.54 7.17 9.87
N HIS A 39 11.44 6.41 9.87
CA HIS A 39 11.13 5.48 8.81
C HIS A 39 9.93 5.86 7.94
N LEU A 40 9.02 6.68 8.45
CA LEU A 40 7.85 7.09 7.68
C LEU A 40 8.10 8.42 6.99
N GLU A 41 7.86 8.46 5.68
CA GLU A 41 8.04 9.67 4.87
C GLU A 41 6.84 9.82 3.95
N PHE A 42 6.16 10.97 4.05
CA PHE A 42 5.08 11.27 3.10
C PHE A 42 5.67 11.62 1.74
N LEU A 43 5.08 11.06 0.70
CA LEU A 43 5.47 11.38 -0.67
C LEU A 43 4.68 12.58 -1.17
N PRO A 44 5.30 13.50 -1.91
CA PRO A 44 4.57 14.63 -2.48
C PRO A 44 3.56 14.13 -3.52
N VAL A 45 2.35 14.70 -3.46
CA VAL A 45 1.28 14.40 -4.40
C VAL A 45 0.70 15.70 -4.92
N GLU A 46 0.17 15.66 -6.14
CA GLU A 46 -0.52 16.82 -6.73
C GLU A 46 -2.02 16.68 -6.52
N GLY A 47 -2.66 17.78 -6.12
CA GLY A 47 -4.10 17.82 -5.95
C GLY A 47 -4.57 17.22 -4.64
N GLN A 48 -5.86 16.96 -4.56
CA GLN A 48 -6.53 16.48 -3.36
C GLN A 48 -6.93 15.01 -3.52
N ASN A 49 -7.29 14.40 -2.39
CA ASN A 49 -7.84 13.04 -2.34
C ASN A 49 -6.86 11.94 -2.78
N LEU A 50 -5.58 12.22 -2.65
CA LEU A 50 -4.53 11.23 -2.82
C LEU A 50 -3.54 11.40 -1.68
N ILE A 51 -3.25 10.31 -0.98
CA ILE A 51 -2.27 10.27 0.10
C ILE A 51 -1.29 9.17 -0.22
N ALA A 52 -0.01 9.44 -0.06
CA ALA A 52 1.01 8.43 -0.26
C ALA A 52 2.11 8.60 0.78
N PHE A 53 2.58 7.50 1.31
CA PHE A 53 3.71 7.51 2.23
C PHE A 53 4.57 6.27 2.02
N ARG A 54 5.76 6.36 2.54
CA ARG A 54 6.78 5.34 2.39
C ARG A 54 7.25 4.93 3.78
N LEU A 55 7.43 3.63 4.00
CA LEU A 55 8.04 3.05 5.17
C LEU A 55 9.40 2.53 4.71
N LYS A 56 10.47 3.24 5.05
CA LYS A 56 11.80 3.02 4.46
C LYS A 56 12.79 2.39 5.43
N ASP A 57 13.89 1.89 4.86
CA ASP A 57 15.04 1.38 5.60
C ASP A 57 14.68 0.26 6.57
N HIS A 58 13.96 -0.74 6.09
CA HIS A 58 13.53 -1.90 6.90
C HIS A 58 12.84 -1.46 8.19
N ALA A 59 11.82 -0.60 8.07
CA ALA A 59 11.11 -0.03 9.20
C ALA A 59 10.72 -1.09 10.23
N ASN A 60 11.01 -0.82 11.48
CA ASN A 60 10.69 -1.70 12.62
C ASN A 60 11.24 -3.13 12.45
N GLY A 61 12.36 -3.29 11.72
CA GLY A 61 12.98 -4.59 11.49
C GLY A 61 12.30 -5.44 10.42
N ASP A 62 11.44 -4.84 9.59
CA ASP A 62 10.76 -5.56 8.54
C ASP A 62 11.73 -6.13 7.51
N SER A 63 11.40 -7.29 6.94
CA SER A 63 12.18 -7.89 5.86
C SER A 63 12.10 -7.10 4.57
N TRP A 64 11.02 -6.34 4.37
CA TRP A 64 10.88 -5.46 3.22
C TRP A 64 11.64 -4.16 3.46
N GLU A 65 12.48 -3.79 2.51
CA GLU A 65 13.34 -2.61 2.64
C GLU A 65 12.56 -1.31 2.58
N ASP A 66 11.71 -1.18 1.57
CA ASP A 66 10.87 -0.01 1.32
C ASP A 66 9.45 -0.45 1.00
N ILE A 67 8.49 0.14 1.68
CA ILE A 67 7.08 -0.11 1.43
C ILE A 67 6.44 1.22 1.07
N ILE A 68 5.71 1.26 -0.04
CA ILE A 68 4.96 2.44 -0.45
C ILE A 68 3.49 2.13 -0.37
N VAL A 69 2.76 2.98 0.35
CA VAL A 69 1.31 2.90 0.51
C VAL A 69 0.69 4.13 -0.11
N ALA A 70 -0.25 3.94 -1.02
CA ALA A 70 -1.00 5.01 -1.64
C ALA A 70 -2.49 4.77 -1.48
N LEU A 71 -3.20 5.83 -1.11
CA LEU A 71 -4.66 5.81 -0.91
C LEU A 71 -5.26 6.84 -1.84
N ASN A 72 -6.01 6.38 -2.85
CA ASN A 72 -6.64 7.23 -3.84
C ASN A 72 -8.15 7.20 -3.66
N SER A 73 -8.74 8.33 -3.25
CA SER A 73 -10.18 8.47 -3.15
C SER A 73 -10.78 9.24 -4.32
N ARG A 74 -9.97 9.53 -5.35
CA ARG A 74 -10.46 10.15 -6.58
C ARG A 74 -11.26 9.17 -7.42
N LYS A 75 -12.10 9.69 -8.30
CA LYS A 75 -12.89 8.88 -9.22
C LYS A 75 -12.09 8.38 -10.42
N GLU A 76 -10.90 8.92 -10.64
CA GLU A 76 -9.98 8.48 -11.70
C GLU A 76 -8.67 7.99 -11.12
N PRO A 77 -7.92 7.19 -11.89
CA PRO A 77 -6.58 6.79 -11.47
C PRO A 77 -5.65 7.99 -11.30
N ALA A 78 -4.67 7.88 -10.43
CA ALA A 78 -3.73 8.96 -10.15
C ALA A 78 -2.29 8.47 -10.34
N LYS A 79 -1.45 9.34 -10.91
CA LYS A 79 -0.03 9.07 -11.04
C LYS A 79 0.69 9.45 -9.75
N LEU A 80 1.62 8.60 -9.34
CA LEU A 80 2.44 8.82 -8.16
C LEU A 80 3.90 8.64 -8.52
N VAL A 81 4.72 9.62 -8.18
CA VAL A 81 6.17 9.52 -8.33
C VAL A 81 6.74 8.81 -7.11
N VAL A 82 7.51 7.78 -7.34
CA VAL A 82 8.15 6.96 -6.30
C VAL A 82 9.65 6.87 -6.57
N PRO A 83 10.48 6.52 -5.58
CA PRO A 83 11.89 6.26 -5.85
C PRO A 83 12.03 5.17 -6.91
N GLU A 84 12.94 5.37 -7.85
CA GLU A 84 13.15 4.41 -8.94
C GLU A 84 13.54 3.05 -8.40
N GLY A 85 12.94 2.00 -8.95
CA GLY A 85 13.27 0.65 -8.55
C GLY A 85 12.33 -0.40 -9.13
N LYS A 86 12.58 -1.63 -8.70
CA LYS A 86 11.72 -2.76 -9.00
C LYS A 86 10.86 -3.05 -7.78
N TYR A 87 9.57 -2.97 -7.93
CA TYR A 87 8.63 -3.16 -6.83
C TYR A 87 7.75 -4.38 -7.05
N THR A 88 7.41 -5.05 -5.96
CA THR A 88 6.38 -6.10 -5.97
C THR A 88 5.08 -5.49 -5.47
N VAL A 89 3.99 -5.73 -6.20
CA VAL A 89 2.66 -5.24 -5.83
C VAL A 89 2.01 -6.26 -4.90
N VAL A 90 1.55 -5.83 -3.74
CA VAL A 90 0.89 -6.72 -2.77
C VAL A 90 -0.56 -6.33 -2.49
N CYS A 91 -0.96 -5.11 -2.82
CA CYS A 91 -2.34 -4.65 -2.70
C CYS A 91 -2.69 -3.77 -3.90
N LYS A 92 -3.73 -4.14 -4.64
CA LYS A 92 -4.21 -3.39 -5.79
C LYS A 92 -5.63 -3.81 -6.14
N ASP A 93 -6.49 -2.83 -6.44
CA ASP A 93 -7.88 -3.07 -6.89
C ASP A 93 -8.67 -3.99 -5.95
N GLY A 94 -8.48 -3.85 -4.64
CA GLY A 94 -9.18 -4.66 -3.67
C GLY A 94 -8.62 -6.06 -3.47
N PHE A 95 -7.52 -6.40 -4.14
CA PHE A 95 -6.84 -7.67 -3.97
C PHE A 95 -5.58 -7.50 -3.14
N ILE A 96 -5.33 -8.45 -2.25
CA ILE A 96 -4.11 -8.47 -1.43
C ILE A 96 -3.50 -9.85 -1.52
N ASN A 97 -2.19 -9.89 -1.80
CA ASN A 97 -1.42 -11.12 -1.75
C ASN A 97 0.00 -10.79 -1.31
N GLU A 98 0.37 -11.23 -0.12
CA GLU A 98 1.71 -11.00 0.44
C GLU A 98 2.82 -11.56 -0.46
N ASN A 99 2.52 -12.62 -1.21
CA ASN A 99 3.48 -13.23 -2.14
C ASN A 99 3.57 -12.49 -3.49
N GLY A 100 2.74 -11.48 -3.69
CA GLY A 100 2.79 -10.61 -4.86
C GLY A 100 1.65 -10.81 -5.83
N LEU A 101 1.16 -9.69 -6.36
CA LEU A 101 0.15 -9.63 -7.42
C LEU A 101 0.80 -9.32 -8.78
N GLY A 102 2.05 -8.88 -8.77
CA GLY A 102 2.76 -8.48 -9.98
C GLY A 102 3.97 -7.65 -9.65
N THR A 103 4.66 -7.19 -10.68
CA THR A 103 5.89 -6.41 -10.56
C THR A 103 5.77 -5.11 -11.32
N LEU A 104 6.31 -4.03 -10.73
CA LEU A 104 6.39 -2.71 -11.37
C LEU A 104 7.85 -2.28 -11.43
N TYR A 105 8.21 -1.56 -12.49
CA TYR A 105 9.56 -1.03 -12.68
C TYR A 105 9.48 0.47 -12.92
N GLY A 106 10.45 1.21 -12.40
CA GLY A 106 10.60 2.61 -12.71
C GLY A 106 10.36 3.52 -11.51
N SER A 107 10.00 4.77 -11.79
CA SER A 107 9.84 5.83 -10.80
C SER A 107 8.44 6.44 -10.78
N GLU A 108 7.51 5.86 -11.52
CA GLU A 108 6.12 6.33 -11.58
C GLU A 108 5.17 5.16 -11.55
N VAL A 109 4.14 5.26 -10.72
CA VAL A 109 3.12 4.22 -10.60
C VAL A 109 1.74 4.82 -10.75
N LEU A 110 0.79 4.02 -11.23
CA LEU A 110 -0.60 4.42 -11.36
C LEU A 110 -1.38 3.82 -10.20
N VAL A 111 -2.01 4.70 -9.40
CA VAL A 111 -2.86 4.27 -8.29
C VAL A 111 -4.30 4.20 -8.79
N PRO A 112 -4.94 3.03 -8.79
CA PRO A 112 -6.30 2.91 -9.29
C PRO A 112 -7.29 3.79 -8.55
N ALA A 113 -8.38 4.18 -9.23
CA ALA A 113 -9.42 5.00 -8.64
C ALA A 113 -10.07 4.32 -7.44
N GLN A 114 -10.34 5.10 -6.39
CA GLN A 114 -11.07 4.65 -5.20
C GLN A 114 -10.51 3.38 -4.60
N SER A 115 -9.17 3.31 -4.47
CA SER A 115 -8.52 2.12 -3.95
C SER A 115 -7.18 2.42 -3.30
N ALA A 116 -6.62 1.41 -2.68
CA ALA A 116 -5.29 1.44 -2.10
C ALA A 116 -4.32 0.68 -2.98
N LEU A 117 -3.07 1.14 -3.00
CA LEU A 117 -1.97 0.44 -3.65
C LEU A 117 -0.87 0.27 -2.61
N ILE A 118 -0.38 -0.95 -2.44
CA ILE A 118 0.78 -1.23 -1.60
C ILE A 118 1.80 -1.97 -2.43
N ILE A 119 3.00 -1.41 -2.51
CA ILE A 119 4.13 -1.99 -3.24
C ILE A 119 5.36 -1.98 -2.34
N TYR A 120 6.30 -2.90 -2.59
CA TYR A 120 7.54 -2.95 -1.81
C TYR A 120 8.73 -3.37 -2.65
N LYS A 121 9.90 -3.06 -2.13
CA LYS A 121 11.16 -3.60 -2.61
C LYS A 121 12.11 -3.96 -1.47
#